data_287b353bbbdabbadd1472308e2862926
#
_entry.id   287b353bbbdabbadd1472308e2862926
#
_cell.length_a   1.000
_cell.length_b   1.000
_cell.length_c   1.000
_cell.angle_alpha   90.00
_cell.angle_beta   90.00
_cell.angle_gamma   90.00
#
_symmetry.space_group_name_H-M   'P 1'
#
loop_
_entity.id
_entity.type
_entity.pdbx_description
1 polymer ?
#
loop_
_entity_poly.entity_id
_entity_poly.type
_entity_poly.pdbx_seq_one_letter_code
_entity_poly.pdbx_strand_id
1 'polypeptide(L)'
;MTNLTINKKVLILLLIFIALSVMVSLRFLPKEIPQYQPAVAHTERNKIALLPQPNNNLTSPHEHVEPVNIEGETDARTNDSGQLRVMDKPQWKLPDNFYSVFTALKIAAENGDAEAKYVIAMNLEYCLSVPLDDTALQKKLDEYASDGYGTSSMDTVIEQFNYCNYISQSERSQFFSYLEDAANSGSVAAQAHFSKIRPEFYMELQGYKSLARDEYIHKRDTYMEQRVSFLKQAGLHGSEQALKYLSYLYHSHQLSQNSLANAYALNKLIAQITDNSDTHNRYAKYEQNQYLQLTAEELDTANEIYERWISTIRANGTYYPSKY
;
A
#
# COMPACT_ATOMS: atom_id res chain seq x y z
N MET A 1 -35.93 -53.18 22.64
CA MET A 1 -34.60 -52.85 23.19
C MET A 1 -33.57 -53.72 22.48
N THR A 2 -32.93 -53.17 21.45
CA THR A 2 -31.93 -53.89 20.61
C THR A 2 -30.54 -53.66 21.21
N ASN A 3 -29.98 -54.70 21.84
CA ASN A 3 -28.62 -54.70 22.36
C ASN A 3 -27.62 -54.69 21.19
N LEU A 4 -26.97 -53.53 20.95
CA LEU A 4 -25.92 -53.39 19.98
C LEU A 4 -24.62 -53.97 20.57
N THR A 5 -24.29 -55.21 20.26
CA THR A 5 -23.01 -55.82 20.63
C THR A 5 -21.92 -55.31 19.70
N ILE A 6 -21.19 -54.28 20.14
CA ILE A 6 -20.04 -53.76 19.40
C ILE A 6 -18.94 -54.82 19.36
N ASN A 7 -18.53 -55.19 18.14
CA ASN A 7 -17.49 -56.20 17.93
C ASN A 7 -16.16 -55.70 18.52
N LYS A 8 -15.55 -56.50 19.44
CA LYS A 8 -14.28 -56.14 20.13
C LYS A 8 -13.18 -55.70 19.16
N LYS A 9 -13.14 -56.22 17.94
CA LYS A 9 -12.17 -55.82 16.91
C LYS A 9 -12.40 -54.39 16.40
N VAL A 10 -13.66 -53.97 16.30
CA VAL A 10 -14.02 -52.59 15.88
C VAL A 10 -13.65 -51.59 16.97
N LEU A 11 -13.84 -51.93 18.23
CA LEU A 11 -13.49 -51.10 19.37
C LEU A 11 -11.95 -50.87 19.45
N ILE A 12 -11.16 -51.92 19.21
CA ILE A 12 -9.70 -51.84 19.22
C ILE A 12 -9.20 -50.98 18.06
N LEU A 13 -9.77 -51.07 16.85
CA LEU A 13 -9.42 -50.25 15.71
C LEU A 13 -9.75 -48.76 15.97
N LEU A 14 -10.86 -48.46 16.62
CA LEU A 14 -11.26 -47.10 16.99
C LEU A 14 -10.29 -46.47 18.00
N LEU A 15 -9.84 -47.25 18.99
CA LEU A 15 -8.87 -46.78 19.98
C LEU A 15 -7.47 -46.53 19.36
N ILE A 16 -7.05 -47.37 18.40
CA ILE A 16 -5.79 -47.14 17.67
C ILE A 16 -5.89 -45.87 16.81
N PHE A 17 -7.03 -45.61 16.18
CA PHE A 17 -7.23 -44.40 15.37
C PHE A 17 -7.22 -43.12 16.21
N ILE A 18 -7.81 -43.14 17.40
CA ILE A 18 -7.79 -42.03 18.35
C ILE A 18 -6.36 -41.79 18.87
N ALA A 19 -5.63 -42.86 19.21
CA ALA A 19 -4.26 -42.74 19.68
C ALA A 19 -3.30 -42.15 18.60
N LEU A 20 -3.48 -42.55 17.34
CA LEU A 20 -2.73 -42.00 16.20
C LEU A 20 -3.05 -40.52 15.92
N SER A 21 -4.32 -40.11 16.01
CA SER A 21 -4.73 -38.72 15.83
C SER A 21 -4.17 -37.79 16.92
N VAL A 22 -4.12 -38.27 18.18
CA VAL A 22 -3.51 -37.52 19.30
C VAL A 22 -1.99 -37.39 19.12
N MET A 23 -1.31 -38.44 18.65
CA MET A 23 0.14 -38.39 18.40
C MET A 23 0.50 -37.43 17.26
N VAL A 24 -0.32 -37.33 16.20
CA VAL A 24 -0.12 -36.36 15.11
C VAL A 24 -0.37 -34.96 15.63
N SER A 25 -1.38 -34.71 16.42
CA SER A 25 -1.67 -33.38 16.98
C SER A 25 -0.58 -32.87 17.92
N LEU A 26 0.08 -33.77 18.69
CA LEU A 26 1.17 -33.40 19.58
C LEU A 26 2.49 -33.02 18.83
N ARG A 27 2.67 -33.47 17.58
CA ARG A 27 3.85 -33.12 16.76
C ARG A 27 3.73 -31.75 16.10
N PHE A 28 2.55 -31.15 16.06
CA PHE A 28 2.28 -29.82 15.48
C PHE A 28 2.10 -28.72 16.52
N LEU A 29 2.44 -28.95 17.80
CA LEU A 29 2.53 -27.86 18.76
C LEU A 29 3.70 -26.94 18.35
N PRO A 30 3.42 -25.65 18.11
CA PRO A 30 4.49 -24.69 17.78
C PRO A 30 5.47 -24.63 18.96
N LYS A 31 6.78 -24.80 18.66
CA LYS A 31 7.84 -24.52 19.61
C LYS A 31 7.68 -23.07 20.08
N GLU A 32 7.70 -22.88 21.40
CA GLU A 32 7.62 -21.56 22.01
C GLU A 32 8.69 -20.64 21.40
N ILE A 33 8.20 -19.54 20.78
CA ILE A 33 9.04 -18.45 20.32
C ILE A 33 9.43 -17.65 21.57
N PRO A 34 10.71 -17.25 21.75
CA PRO A 34 11.11 -16.44 22.90
C PRO A 34 10.28 -15.16 22.95
N GLN A 35 9.63 -14.90 24.06
CA GLN A 35 8.90 -13.65 24.31
C GLN A 35 9.87 -12.47 24.25
N TYR A 36 9.69 -11.61 23.26
CA TYR A 36 10.30 -10.29 23.23
C TYR A 36 9.60 -9.42 24.30
N GLN A 37 10.31 -9.13 25.39
CA GLN A 37 9.88 -8.13 26.38
C GLN A 37 10.22 -6.74 25.83
N PRO A 38 9.23 -5.85 25.61
CA PRO A 38 9.52 -4.46 25.31
C PRO A 38 10.13 -3.82 26.56
N ALA A 39 11.29 -3.17 26.40
CA ALA A 39 11.91 -2.37 27.42
C ALA A 39 10.97 -1.21 27.80
N VAL A 40 10.55 -1.18 29.06
CA VAL A 40 9.76 -0.09 29.64
C VAL A 40 10.65 1.15 29.71
N ALA A 41 10.39 2.12 28.85
CA ALA A 41 11.05 3.43 28.93
C ALA A 41 10.53 4.18 30.17
N HIS A 42 11.38 4.31 31.18
CA HIS A 42 11.15 5.22 32.29
C HIS A 42 11.24 6.68 31.81
N THR A 43 10.11 7.36 31.82
CA THR A 43 10.03 8.79 31.57
C THR A 43 10.53 9.53 32.80
N GLU A 44 11.79 9.91 32.81
CA GLU A 44 12.28 10.92 33.73
C GLU A 44 12.02 12.32 33.15
N ARG A 45 11.17 13.04 33.87
CA ARG A 45 10.83 14.42 33.64
C ARG A 45 11.96 15.31 34.17
N ASN A 46 12.91 15.71 33.33
CA ASN A 46 13.95 16.66 33.73
C ASN A 46 13.58 18.10 33.36
N LYS A 47 13.78 18.94 34.41
CA LYS A 47 13.53 20.37 34.48
C LYS A 47 14.33 21.16 33.44
N ILE A 48 13.66 22.16 32.88
CA ILE A 48 14.22 23.20 32.03
C ILE A 48 15.25 24.02 32.81
N ALA A 49 16.49 24.01 32.37
CA ALA A 49 17.51 24.97 32.76
C ALA A 49 17.82 25.89 31.57
N LEU A 50 17.72 27.19 31.82
CA LEU A 50 18.01 28.27 30.88
C LEU A 50 19.47 28.22 30.44
N LEU A 51 19.69 28.29 29.11
CA LEU A 51 21.00 28.41 28.49
C LEU A 51 21.40 29.86 28.26
N PRO A 52 22.68 30.20 28.39
CA PRO A 52 23.21 31.49 27.93
C PRO A 52 23.53 31.48 26.44
N GLN A 53 23.36 32.61 25.80
CA GLN A 53 23.63 32.85 24.37
C GLN A 53 25.13 32.76 24.05
N PRO A 54 25.55 32.21 22.91
CA PRO A 54 26.90 32.36 22.40
C PRO A 54 27.02 33.51 21.40
N ASN A 55 28.10 34.24 21.56
CA ASN A 55 28.59 35.32 20.72
C ASN A 55 28.91 34.88 19.29
N ASN A 56 28.60 35.79 18.35
CA ASN A 56 29.03 35.75 16.96
C ASN A 56 30.56 35.87 16.86
N ASN A 57 31.12 35.05 15.98
CA ASN A 57 32.13 35.38 14.93
C ASN A 57 32.94 34.14 14.60
N LEU A 58 32.62 33.52 13.44
CA LEU A 58 33.63 32.80 12.63
C LEU A 58 33.07 32.65 11.21
N THR A 59 33.72 33.36 10.30
CA THR A 59 33.60 33.22 8.86
C THR A 59 34.04 31.82 8.45
N SER A 60 33.19 31.14 7.64
CA SER A 60 33.58 29.92 6.93
C SER A 60 32.95 29.91 5.54
N PRO A 61 33.63 29.35 4.54
CA PRO A 61 33.30 29.56 3.13
C PRO A 61 32.00 28.83 2.74
N HIS A 62 31.17 29.55 2.00
CA HIS A 62 29.95 29.04 1.38
C HIS A 62 30.34 28.02 0.28
N GLU A 63 30.12 26.76 0.56
CA GLU A 63 29.94 25.77 -0.49
C GLU A 63 28.49 25.87 -0.97
N HIS A 64 28.35 26.35 -2.20
CA HIS A 64 27.06 26.55 -2.87
C HIS A 64 26.49 25.18 -3.23
N VAL A 65 25.65 24.63 -2.37
CA VAL A 65 24.78 23.50 -2.76
C VAL A 65 23.61 24.11 -3.52
N GLU A 66 23.61 23.94 -4.85
CA GLU A 66 22.46 24.29 -5.67
C GLU A 66 21.22 23.50 -5.19
N PRO A 67 20.06 24.15 -5.02
CA PRO A 67 18.83 23.43 -4.67
C PRO A 67 18.46 22.54 -5.86
N VAL A 68 18.28 21.24 -5.59
CA VAL A 68 17.66 20.30 -6.53
C VAL A 68 16.25 20.80 -6.80
N ASN A 69 16.06 21.37 -7.98
CA ASN A 69 14.78 21.87 -8.45
C ASN A 69 13.88 20.67 -8.77
N ILE A 70 13.07 20.24 -7.80
CA ILE A 70 11.96 19.33 -8.06
C ILE A 70 10.83 20.22 -8.56
N GLU A 71 10.83 20.49 -9.87
CA GLU A 71 9.73 21.20 -10.53
C GLU A 71 8.45 20.36 -10.46
N GLY A 72 7.75 20.49 -9.36
CA GLY A 72 6.35 20.17 -9.19
C GLY A 72 5.58 21.47 -9.09
N GLU A 73 5.63 22.31 -10.14
CA GLU A 73 4.85 23.55 -10.17
C GLU A 73 3.36 23.21 -10.20
N THR A 74 2.69 23.43 -9.09
CA THR A 74 1.24 23.53 -8.99
C THR A 74 0.78 24.84 -9.63
N ASP A 75 0.86 24.93 -10.96
CA ASP A 75 0.24 26.03 -11.69
C ASP A 75 -1.21 25.63 -12.00
N ALA A 76 -2.12 26.09 -11.14
CA ALA A 76 -3.57 25.99 -11.34
C ALA A 76 -4.00 26.89 -12.50
N ARG A 77 -3.78 26.43 -13.74
CA ARG A 77 -4.41 27.02 -14.92
C ARG A 77 -5.43 26.03 -15.45
N THR A 78 -6.69 26.30 -15.18
CA THR A 78 -7.82 25.71 -15.89
C THR A 78 -7.67 26.01 -17.38
N ASN A 79 -7.37 24.98 -18.17
CA ASN A 79 -7.47 25.06 -19.61
C ASN A 79 -8.96 25.19 -19.96
N ASP A 80 -9.33 26.25 -20.67
CA ASP A 80 -10.69 26.64 -21.09
C ASP A 80 -11.35 25.64 -22.07
N SER A 81 -10.72 24.47 -22.31
CA SER A 81 -11.16 23.45 -23.28
C SER A 81 -11.88 22.24 -22.66
N GLY A 82 -12.03 22.16 -21.34
CA GLY A 82 -12.61 20.98 -20.67
C GLY A 82 -11.76 19.70 -20.78
N GLN A 83 -10.53 19.81 -21.29
CA GLN A 83 -9.61 18.70 -21.44
C GLN A 83 -8.85 18.45 -20.12
N LEU A 84 -8.83 17.18 -19.67
CA LEU A 84 -8.10 16.78 -18.47
C LEU A 84 -6.59 16.86 -18.70
N ARG A 85 -5.88 17.43 -17.74
CA ARG A 85 -4.41 17.43 -17.74
C ARG A 85 -3.93 16.04 -17.34
N VAL A 86 -3.16 15.40 -18.21
CA VAL A 86 -2.50 14.12 -17.91
C VAL A 86 -1.39 14.39 -16.90
N MET A 87 -1.44 13.66 -15.79
CA MET A 87 -0.49 13.77 -14.69
C MET A 87 0.48 12.60 -14.74
N ASP A 88 1.76 12.89 -14.60
CA ASP A 88 2.75 11.85 -14.44
C ASP A 88 2.73 11.28 -13.03
N LYS A 89 2.95 9.97 -12.94
CA LYS A 89 3.18 9.35 -11.63
C LYS A 89 4.56 9.74 -11.13
N PRO A 90 4.69 10.19 -9.87
CA PRO A 90 5.99 10.52 -9.31
C PRO A 90 7.01 9.40 -9.49
N GLN A 91 8.19 9.74 -10.00
CA GLN A 91 9.29 8.80 -10.14
C GLN A 91 9.91 8.58 -8.76
N TRP A 92 9.55 7.48 -8.11
CA TRP A 92 10.02 7.20 -6.76
C TRP A 92 11.41 6.56 -6.70
N LYS A 93 11.76 5.70 -7.68
CA LYS A 93 13.10 5.08 -7.72
C LYS A 93 14.08 6.04 -8.34
N LEU A 94 15.07 6.44 -7.56
CA LEU A 94 16.05 7.46 -7.92
C LEU A 94 17.27 6.81 -8.61
N PRO A 95 18.05 7.57 -9.40
CA PRO A 95 19.18 7.01 -10.15
C PRO A 95 20.33 6.52 -9.25
N ASP A 96 20.55 7.20 -8.11
CA ASP A 96 21.59 6.88 -7.15
C ASP A 96 21.03 6.07 -5.96
N ASN A 97 21.88 5.73 -4.97
CA ASN A 97 21.40 5.08 -3.77
C ASN A 97 20.42 6.01 -3.01
N PHE A 98 19.44 5.39 -2.36
CA PHE A 98 18.39 6.14 -1.69
C PHE A 98 18.90 7.01 -0.53
N TYR A 99 19.94 6.56 0.19
CA TYR A 99 20.50 7.29 1.34
C TYR A 99 20.99 8.69 0.96
N SER A 100 21.56 8.86 -0.23
CA SER A 100 22.10 10.15 -0.70
C SER A 100 21.08 11.29 -0.72
N VAL A 101 19.81 10.98 -0.95
CA VAL A 101 18.71 11.94 -1.05
C VAL A 101 17.73 11.88 0.13
N PHE A 102 17.84 10.86 0.97
CA PHE A 102 16.88 10.58 2.04
C PHE A 102 16.69 11.74 3.02
N THR A 103 17.81 12.40 3.40
CA THR A 103 17.75 13.55 4.31
C THR A 103 17.01 14.73 3.69
N ALA A 104 17.28 15.04 2.41
CA ALA A 104 16.58 16.13 1.71
C ALA A 104 15.08 15.84 1.56
N LEU A 105 14.72 14.60 1.22
CA LEU A 105 13.32 14.17 1.16
C LEU A 105 12.62 14.26 2.52
N LYS A 106 13.31 13.92 3.62
CA LYS A 106 12.74 14.07 4.98
C LYS A 106 12.43 15.51 5.32
N ILE A 107 13.34 16.44 5.01
CA ILE A 107 13.10 17.86 5.21
C ILE A 107 11.89 18.36 4.39
N ALA A 108 11.77 17.95 3.13
CA ALA A 108 10.62 18.30 2.30
C ALA A 108 9.32 17.70 2.88
N ALA A 109 9.34 16.44 3.30
CA ALA A 109 8.21 15.76 3.93
C ALA A 109 7.75 16.43 5.22
N GLU A 110 8.68 16.86 6.08
CA GLU A 110 8.43 17.62 7.30
C GLU A 110 7.80 18.99 7.02
N ASN A 111 8.16 19.61 5.88
CA ASN A 111 7.56 20.85 5.39
C ASN A 111 6.20 20.64 4.71
N GLY A 112 5.65 19.42 4.72
CA GLY A 112 4.31 19.12 4.24
C GLY A 112 4.24 18.65 2.79
N ASP A 113 5.37 18.42 2.10
CA ASP A 113 5.40 17.89 0.74
C ASP A 113 4.88 16.45 0.69
N ALA A 114 3.69 16.28 0.13
CA ALA A 114 3.01 14.99 0.03
C ALA A 114 3.73 14.03 -0.95
N GLU A 115 4.34 14.56 -2.01
CA GLU A 115 5.07 13.74 -2.97
C GLU A 115 6.40 13.27 -2.40
N ALA A 116 7.12 14.12 -1.64
CA ALA A 116 8.32 13.70 -0.91
C ALA A 116 8.00 12.56 0.07
N LYS A 117 6.89 12.65 0.81
CA LYS A 117 6.41 11.55 1.68
C LYS A 117 6.15 10.28 0.89
N TYR A 118 5.50 10.38 -0.27
CA TYR A 118 5.24 9.23 -1.14
C TYR A 118 6.54 8.61 -1.66
N VAL A 119 7.50 9.42 -2.12
CA VAL A 119 8.80 8.94 -2.60
C VAL A 119 9.55 8.22 -1.49
N ILE A 120 9.57 8.77 -0.26
CA ILE A 120 10.16 8.09 0.90
C ILE A 120 9.46 6.74 1.13
N ALA A 121 8.13 6.72 1.20
CA ALA A 121 7.36 5.50 1.45
C ALA A 121 7.71 4.40 0.45
N MET A 122 7.72 4.72 -0.84
CA MET A 122 8.01 3.74 -1.90
C MET A 122 9.44 3.19 -1.83
N ASN A 123 10.40 4.03 -1.47
CA ASN A 123 11.79 3.60 -1.32
C ASN A 123 11.98 2.73 -0.07
N LEU A 124 11.37 3.10 1.06
CA LEU A 124 11.42 2.29 2.27
C LEU A 124 10.73 0.95 2.08
N GLU A 125 9.58 0.90 1.39
CA GLU A 125 8.88 -0.35 1.02
C GLU A 125 9.78 -1.24 0.14
N TYR A 126 10.42 -0.66 -0.88
CA TYR A 126 11.36 -1.37 -1.76
C TYR A 126 12.52 -1.97 -0.98
N CYS A 127 13.03 -1.26 0.03
CA CYS A 127 14.14 -1.70 0.87
C CYS A 127 13.72 -2.69 1.98
N LEU A 128 12.43 -2.91 2.22
CA LEU A 128 11.94 -3.66 3.39
C LEU A 128 12.47 -5.10 3.47
N SER A 129 12.57 -5.78 2.33
CA SER A 129 13.02 -7.18 2.22
C SER A 129 14.49 -7.34 1.79
N VAL A 130 15.19 -6.23 1.61
CA VAL A 130 16.59 -6.23 1.17
C VAL A 130 17.51 -6.54 2.35
N PRO A 131 18.58 -7.35 2.17
CA PRO A 131 19.57 -7.60 3.21
C PRO A 131 20.07 -6.32 3.90
N LEU A 132 20.37 -6.39 5.20
CA LEU A 132 20.78 -5.22 5.99
C LEU A 132 22.30 -5.00 6.00
N ASP A 133 23.05 -6.07 5.80
CA ASP A 133 24.50 -6.07 5.85
C ASP A 133 25.10 -7.12 4.90
N ASP A 134 26.42 -7.11 4.74
CA ASP A 134 27.14 -8.01 3.85
C ASP A 134 26.95 -9.49 4.22
N THR A 135 26.82 -9.80 5.51
CA THR A 135 26.59 -11.18 5.97
C THR A 135 25.21 -11.68 5.51
N ALA A 136 24.19 -10.86 5.67
CA ALA A 136 22.84 -11.17 5.21
C ALA A 136 22.76 -11.21 3.68
N LEU A 137 23.51 -10.35 2.99
CA LEU A 137 23.63 -10.39 1.53
C LEU A 137 24.26 -11.70 1.06
N GLN A 138 25.41 -12.09 1.63
CA GLN A 138 26.07 -13.33 1.26
C GLN A 138 25.16 -14.54 1.47
N LYS A 139 24.49 -14.61 2.61
CA LYS A 139 23.52 -15.67 2.89
C LYS A 139 22.41 -15.72 1.83
N LYS A 140 21.89 -14.58 1.42
CA LYS A 140 20.84 -14.49 0.39
C LYS A 140 21.35 -14.97 -0.98
N LEU A 141 22.58 -14.64 -1.33
CA LEU A 141 23.20 -15.09 -2.57
C LEU A 141 23.47 -16.61 -2.56
N ASP A 142 23.90 -17.17 -1.43
CA ASP A 142 24.10 -18.60 -1.26
C ASP A 142 22.76 -19.38 -1.37
N GLU A 143 21.67 -18.84 -0.79
CA GLU A 143 20.32 -19.37 -0.96
C GLU A 143 19.93 -19.39 -2.45
N TYR A 144 20.11 -18.28 -3.17
CA TYR A 144 19.79 -18.19 -4.60
C TYR A 144 20.61 -19.15 -5.44
N ALA A 145 21.90 -19.31 -5.13
CA ALA A 145 22.78 -20.28 -5.79
C ALA A 145 22.29 -21.73 -5.57
N SER A 146 21.90 -22.06 -4.33
CA SER A 146 21.40 -23.40 -3.98
C SER A 146 20.05 -23.72 -4.64
N ASP A 147 19.20 -22.72 -4.82
CA ASP A 147 17.88 -22.84 -5.46
C ASP A 147 17.97 -22.82 -7.00
N GLY A 148 19.17 -22.68 -7.56
CA GLY A 148 19.42 -22.72 -9.00
C GLY A 148 19.06 -21.43 -9.75
N TYR A 149 18.91 -20.29 -9.04
CA TYR A 149 18.70 -19.00 -9.69
C TYR A 149 19.95 -18.59 -10.49
N GLY A 150 19.71 -17.99 -11.67
CA GLY A 150 20.80 -17.52 -12.53
C GLY A 150 21.50 -16.25 -12.00
N THR A 151 22.66 -15.93 -12.59
CA THR A 151 23.47 -14.74 -12.22
C THR A 151 22.69 -13.44 -12.27
N SER A 152 21.78 -13.26 -13.24
CA SER A 152 20.93 -12.06 -13.35
C SER A 152 20.05 -11.81 -12.12
N SER A 153 19.59 -12.88 -11.46
CA SER A 153 18.81 -12.75 -10.21
C SER A 153 19.71 -12.32 -9.05
N MET A 154 20.94 -12.83 -9.01
CA MET A 154 21.95 -12.43 -8.01
C MET A 154 22.37 -10.97 -8.19
N ASP A 155 22.61 -10.54 -9.43
CA ASP A 155 22.95 -9.15 -9.76
C ASP A 155 21.83 -8.21 -9.29
N THR A 156 20.56 -8.59 -9.48
CA THR A 156 19.42 -7.83 -8.99
C THR A 156 19.42 -7.67 -7.46
N VAL A 157 19.76 -8.73 -6.71
CA VAL A 157 19.88 -8.67 -5.25
C VAL A 157 21.00 -7.72 -4.82
N ILE A 158 22.15 -7.78 -5.51
CA ILE A 158 23.29 -6.90 -5.23
C ILE A 158 22.94 -5.43 -5.53
N GLU A 159 22.29 -5.17 -6.67
CA GLU A 159 21.82 -3.81 -7.01
C GLU A 159 20.83 -3.26 -5.98
N GLN A 160 19.86 -4.07 -5.54
CA GLN A 160 18.92 -3.71 -4.49
C GLN A 160 19.65 -3.41 -3.17
N PHE A 161 20.60 -4.24 -2.79
CA PHE A 161 21.41 -4.05 -1.59
C PHE A 161 22.18 -2.73 -1.64
N ASN A 162 22.87 -2.46 -2.73
CA ASN A 162 23.62 -1.21 -2.92
C ASN A 162 22.70 0.03 -2.89
N TYR A 163 21.51 -0.08 -3.50
CA TYR A 163 20.52 0.99 -3.49
C TYR A 163 20.01 1.30 -2.09
N CYS A 164 19.76 0.28 -1.27
CA CYS A 164 19.18 0.37 0.07
C CYS A 164 20.23 0.50 1.18
N ASN A 165 21.51 0.56 0.82
CA ASN A 165 22.60 0.62 1.79
C ASN A 165 22.45 1.85 2.71
N TYR A 166 22.85 1.71 3.97
CA TYR A 166 22.75 2.71 5.04
C TYR A 166 21.33 3.04 5.53
N ILE A 167 20.27 2.43 4.97
CA ILE A 167 18.92 2.56 5.51
C ILE A 167 18.68 1.48 6.56
N SER A 168 18.56 1.91 7.81
CA SER A 168 18.37 1.01 8.94
C SER A 168 17.00 0.29 8.92
N GLN A 169 16.89 -0.85 9.61
CA GLN A 169 15.63 -1.57 9.74
C GLN A 169 14.53 -0.72 10.37
N SER A 170 14.85 0.14 11.33
CA SER A 170 13.89 1.04 11.95
C SER A 170 13.35 2.10 10.99
N GLU A 171 14.17 2.59 10.06
CA GLU A 171 13.72 3.50 9.00
C GLU A 171 12.86 2.76 7.99
N ARG A 172 13.29 1.58 7.51
CA ARG A 172 12.52 0.76 6.56
C ARG A 172 11.11 0.45 7.08
N SER A 173 10.96 0.19 8.37
CA SER A 173 9.66 -0.10 8.99
C SER A 173 8.68 1.09 9.00
N GLN A 174 9.16 2.31 8.75
CA GLN A 174 8.33 3.53 8.70
C GLN A 174 7.62 3.72 7.34
N PHE A 175 7.83 2.84 6.35
CA PHE A 175 7.26 3.03 5.03
C PHE A 175 5.74 3.27 5.05
N PHE A 176 5.02 2.50 5.87
CA PHE A 176 3.57 2.60 5.94
C PHE A 176 3.12 3.94 6.53
N SER A 177 3.78 4.45 7.57
CA SER A 177 3.48 5.76 8.15
C SER A 177 3.68 6.87 7.11
N TYR A 178 4.80 6.86 6.37
CA TYR A 178 5.02 7.81 5.29
C TYR A 178 3.98 7.69 4.16
N LEU A 179 3.57 6.46 3.81
CA LEU A 179 2.53 6.23 2.80
C LEU A 179 1.18 6.78 3.23
N GLU A 180 0.78 6.50 4.48
CA GLU A 180 -0.47 6.99 5.06
C GLU A 180 -0.47 8.52 5.17
N ASP A 181 0.63 9.11 5.64
CA ASP A 181 0.79 10.57 5.73
C ASP A 181 0.76 11.24 4.35
N ALA A 182 1.37 10.63 3.32
CA ALA A 182 1.31 11.10 1.95
C ALA A 182 -0.13 11.06 1.41
N ALA A 183 -0.84 9.95 1.64
CA ALA A 183 -2.23 9.78 1.21
C ALA A 183 -3.16 10.78 1.90
N ASN A 184 -3.00 11.00 3.21
CA ASN A 184 -3.73 12.01 3.99
C ASN A 184 -3.40 13.45 3.56
N SER A 185 -2.17 13.69 3.09
CA SER A 185 -1.74 14.98 2.55
C SER A 185 -2.19 15.22 1.10
N GLY A 186 -2.93 14.27 0.49
CA GLY A 186 -3.55 14.43 -0.83
C GLY A 186 -2.74 13.88 -2.01
N SER A 187 -1.62 13.18 -1.79
CA SER A 187 -0.91 12.51 -2.89
C SER A 187 -1.79 11.43 -3.52
N VAL A 188 -2.22 11.65 -4.76
CA VAL A 188 -3.05 10.70 -5.53
C VAL A 188 -2.31 9.38 -5.74
N ALA A 189 -1.00 9.45 -5.94
CA ALA A 189 -0.16 8.26 -6.09
C ALA A 189 -0.12 7.43 -4.80
N ALA A 190 0.00 8.08 -3.64
CA ALA A 190 -0.03 7.43 -2.33
C ALA A 190 -1.41 6.82 -2.02
N GLN A 191 -2.49 7.55 -2.27
CA GLN A 191 -3.87 7.07 -2.11
C GLN A 191 -4.13 5.81 -2.94
N ALA A 192 -3.71 5.82 -4.21
CA ALA A 192 -3.83 4.66 -5.09
C ALA A 192 -2.93 3.49 -4.65
N HIS A 193 -1.72 3.76 -4.14
CA HIS A 193 -0.79 2.73 -3.67
C HIS A 193 -1.24 2.11 -2.34
N PHE A 194 -1.71 2.92 -1.39
CA PHE A 194 -2.25 2.46 -0.10
C PHE A 194 -3.31 1.37 -0.28
N SER A 195 -4.13 1.51 -1.30
CA SER A 195 -5.18 0.53 -1.60
C SER A 195 -4.66 -0.85 -2.03
N LYS A 196 -3.40 -0.96 -2.46
CA LYS A 196 -2.76 -2.23 -2.86
C LYS A 196 -2.23 -3.02 -1.66
N ILE A 197 -2.00 -2.35 -0.53
CA ILE A 197 -1.52 -3.02 0.68
C ILE A 197 -2.62 -3.98 1.15
N ARG A 198 -2.30 -5.27 1.22
CA ARG A 198 -3.26 -6.29 1.66
C ARG A 198 -3.57 -6.14 3.15
N PRO A 199 -4.83 -6.33 3.58
CA PRO A 199 -5.21 -6.21 4.99
C PRO A 199 -4.37 -7.09 5.91
N GLU A 200 -4.05 -8.32 5.50
CA GLU A 200 -3.25 -9.25 6.29
C GLU A 200 -1.83 -8.71 6.52
N PHE A 201 -1.23 -8.11 5.51
CA PHE A 201 0.09 -7.49 5.61
C PHE A 201 0.05 -6.24 6.49
N TYR A 202 -0.98 -5.40 6.35
CA TYR A 202 -1.20 -4.27 7.26
C TYR A 202 -1.32 -4.72 8.71
N MET A 203 -2.16 -5.72 8.99
CA MET A 203 -2.39 -6.24 10.33
C MET A 203 -1.11 -6.83 10.95
N GLU A 204 -0.28 -7.48 10.13
CA GLU A 204 1.02 -8.00 10.55
C GLU A 204 2.00 -6.86 10.87
N LEU A 205 2.12 -5.89 9.96
CA LEU A 205 3.01 -4.75 10.08
C LEU A 205 2.72 -3.91 11.34
N GLN A 206 1.42 -3.76 11.68
CA GLN A 206 0.97 -3.03 12.86
C GLN A 206 1.03 -3.86 14.15
N GLY A 207 1.47 -5.12 14.08
CA GLY A 207 1.51 -6.01 15.25
C GLY A 207 0.14 -6.47 15.75
N TYR A 208 -0.91 -6.33 14.93
CA TYR A 208 -2.29 -6.64 15.32
C TYR A 208 -2.64 -8.12 15.26
N LYS A 209 -1.73 -9.00 14.83
CA LYS A 209 -1.98 -10.46 14.77
C LYS A 209 -2.30 -11.09 16.14
N SER A 210 -1.82 -10.48 17.22
CA SER A 210 -2.01 -10.98 18.61
C SER A 210 -3.22 -10.40 19.31
N LEU A 211 -3.99 -9.52 18.67
CA LEU A 211 -5.19 -8.92 19.25
C LEU A 211 -6.30 -9.96 19.45
N ALA A 212 -7.19 -9.71 20.42
CA ALA A 212 -8.43 -10.46 20.54
C ALA A 212 -9.25 -10.36 19.25
N ARG A 213 -10.04 -11.42 18.95
CA ARG A 213 -10.75 -11.55 17.67
C ARG A 213 -11.56 -10.30 17.28
N ASP A 214 -12.33 -9.77 18.22
CA ASP A 214 -13.23 -8.64 17.93
C ASP A 214 -12.45 -7.35 17.67
N GLU A 215 -11.36 -7.13 18.42
CA GLU A 215 -10.45 -6.01 18.22
C GLU A 215 -9.70 -6.12 16.88
N TYR A 216 -9.23 -7.35 16.54
CA TYR A 216 -8.63 -7.62 15.23
C TYR A 216 -9.59 -7.28 14.10
N ILE A 217 -10.84 -7.75 14.18
CA ILE A 217 -11.86 -7.48 13.17
C ILE A 217 -12.10 -5.96 13.05
N HIS A 218 -12.25 -5.26 14.17
CA HIS A 218 -12.46 -3.81 14.16
C HIS A 218 -11.30 -3.06 13.50
N LYS A 219 -10.04 -3.37 13.84
CA LYS A 219 -8.86 -2.76 13.20
C LYS A 219 -8.80 -3.02 11.70
N ARG A 220 -9.05 -4.27 11.29
CA ARG A 220 -9.09 -4.65 9.88
C ARG A 220 -10.19 -3.89 9.11
N ASP A 221 -11.38 -3.81 9.67
CA ASP A 221 -12.52 -3.17 9.02
C ASP A 221 -12.29 -1.65 8.90
N THR A 222 -11.76 -1.00 9.95
CA THR A 222 -11.32 0.40 9.89
C THR A 222 -10.31 0.64 8.77
N TYR A 223 -9.31 -0.24 8.64
CA TYR A 223 -8.35 -0.17 7.54
C TYR A 223 -9.01 -0.33 6.16
N MET A 224 -9.96 -1.25 6.04
CA MET A 224 -10.69 -1.45 4.77
C MET A 224 -11.53 -0.22 4.39
N GLU A 225 -12.16 0.43 5.35
CA GLU A 225 -12.90 1.69 5.14
C GLU A 225 -11.95 2.81 4.68
N GLN A 226 -10.79 2.94 5.31
CA GLN A 226 -9.76 3.92 4.91
C GLN A 226 -9.27 3.68 3.48
N ARG A 227 -9.00 2.41 3.10
CA ARG A 227 -8.62 2.04 1.73
C ARG A 227 -9.66 2.49 0.70
N VAL A 228 -10.94 2.25 0.98
CA VAL A 228 -12.03 2.67 0.08
C VAL A 228 -12.14 4.19 0.02
N SER A 229 -11.93 4.88 1.14
CA SER A 229 -11.91 6.34 1.19
C SER A 229 -10.81 6.91 0.29
N PHE A 230 -9.57 6.41 0.40
CA PHE A 230 -8.47 6.85 -0.45
C PHE A 230 -8.68 6.50 -1.92
N LEU A 231 -9.25 5.33 -2.24
CA LEU A 231 -9.61 5.00 -3.62
C LEU A 231 -10.61 6.01 -4.21
N LYS A 232 -11.61 6.39 -3.43
CA LYS A 232 -12.59 7.40 -3.87
C LYS A 232 -11.92 8.75 -4.11
N GLN A 233 -11.07 9.21 -3.18
CA GLN A 233 -10.34 10.47 -3.33
C GLN A 233 -9.45 10.45 -4.58
N ALA A 234 -8.62 9.44 -4.75
CA ALA A 234 -7.78 9.29 -5.95
C ALA A 234 -8.63 9.23 -7.24
N GLY A 235 -9.76 8.52 -7.20
CA GLY A 235 -10.68 8.42 -8.33
C GLY A 235 -11.29 9.77 -8.72
N LEU A 236 -11.62 10.64 -7.76
CA LEU A 236 -12.12 11.99 -8.01
C LEU A 236 -11.09 12.91 -8.69
N HIS A 237 -9.80 12.59 -8.56
CA HIS A 237 -8.72 13.23 -9.32
C HIS A 237 -8.41 12.51 -10.64
N GLY A 238 -9.26 11.58 -11.09
CA GLY A 238 -9.09 10.87 -12.35
C GLY A 238 -8.02 9.79 -12.31
N SER A 239 -7.70 9.22 -11.14
CA SER A 239 -6.80 8.06 -11.06
C SER A 239 -7.46 6.84 -11.68
N GLU A 240 -7.04 6.48 -12.89
CA GLU A 240 -7.55 5.32 -13.63
C GLU A 240 -7.40 4.01 -12.83
N GLN A 241 -6.28 3.86 -12.13
CA GLN A 241 -6.05 2.70 -11.27
C GLN A 241 -7.06 2.62 -10.12
N ALA A 242 -7.34 3.74 -9.44
CA ALA A 242 -8.31 3.79 -8.35
C ALA A 242 -9.72 3.50 -8.85
N LEU A 243 -10.11 4.08 -9.99
CA LEU A 243 -11.41 3.84 -10.62
C LEU A 243 -11.59 2.37 -11.03
N LYS A 244 -10.56 1.75 -11.63
CA LYS A 244 -10.54 0.32 -11.98
C LYS A 244 -10.75 -0.56 -10.75
N TYR A 245 -10.09 -0.24 -9.65
CA TYR A 245 -10.20 -1.04 -8.43
C TYR A 245 -11.56 -0.82 -7.74
N LEU A 246 -12.08 0.40 -7.69
CA LEU A 246 -13.44 0.66 -7.21
C LEU A 246 -14.49 -0.08 -8.03
N SER A 247 -14.39 -0.05 -9.37
CA SER A 247 -15.29 -0.81 -10.24
C SER A 247 -15.27 -2.31 -9.92
N TYR A 248 -14.08 -2.87 -9.69
CA TYR A 248 -13.93 -4.27 -9.27
C TYR A 248 -14.60 -4.54 -7.91
N LEU A 249 -14.37 -3.69 -6.91
CA LEU A 249 -14.96 -3.85 -5.56
C LEU A 249 -16.49 -3.79 -5.59
N TYR A 250 -17.07 -2.91 -6.40
CA TYR A 250 -18.52 -2.85 -6.61
C TYR A 250 -19.03 -4.08 -7.38
N HIS A 251 -18.38 -4.46 -8.46
CA HIS A 251 -18.79 -5.62 -9.27
C HIS A 251 -18.74 -6.93 -8.44
N SER A 252 -17.77 -7.08 -7.55
CA SER A 252 -17.62 -8.25 -6.67
C SER A 252 -18.47 -8.17 -5.40
N HIS A 253 -19.38 -7.20 -5.29
CA HIS A 253 -20.26 -6.97 -4.13
C HIS A 253 -19.53 -6.81 -2.79
N GLN A 254 -18.25 -6.38 -2.82
CA GLN A 254 -17.51 -6.05 -1.60
C GLN A 254 -17.91 -4.68 -1.01
N LEU A 255 -18.52 -3.82 -1.83
CA LEU A 255 -19.13 -2.56 -1.42
C LEU A 255 -20.64 -2.66 -1.66
N SER A 256 -21.45 -2.44 -0.61
CA SER A 256 -22.76 -3.05 -0.50
C SER A 256 -23.94 -2.34 -1.18
N GLN A 257 -23.91 -1.03 -1.44
CA GLN A 257 -25.10 -0.35 -1.97
C GLN A 257 -25.00 -0.07 -3.48
N ASN A 258 -26.07 -0.39 -4.21
CA ASN A 258 -26.16 -0.18 -5.67
C ASN A 258 -24.92 -0.67 -6.42
N SER A 259 -24.41 -1.84 -6.01
CA SER A 259 -23.12 -2.36 -6.49
C SER A 259 -23.03 -2.42 -8.00
N LEU A 260 -24.06 -2.93 -8.68
CA LEU A 260 -24.05 -3.06 -10.13
C LEU A 260 -24.14 -1.69 -10.83
N ALA A 261 -24.99 -0.78 -10.33
CA ALA A 261 -25.09 0.58 -10.85
C ALA A 261 -23.79 1.37 -10.70
N ASN A 262 -23.11 1.26 -9.53
CA ASN A 262 -21.79 1.85 -9.32
C ASN A 262 -20.72 1.26 -10.26
N ALA A 263 -20.68 -0.07 -10.41
CA ALA A 263 -19.73 -0.72 -11.30
C ALA A 263 -19.93 -0.29 -12.75
N TYR A 264 -21.18 -0.23 -13.22
CA TYR A 264 -21.52 0.26 -14.54
C TYR A 264 -21.09 1.71 -14.75
N ALA A 265 -21.44 2.61 -13.83
CA ALA A 265 -21.09 4.03 -13.90
C ALA A 265 -19.56 4.23 -13.98
N LEU A 266 -18.79 3.48 -13.15
CA LEU A 266 -17.34 3.56 -13.15
C LEU A 266 -16.73 2.95 -14.42
N ASN A 267 -17.28 1.87 -14.99
CA ASN A 267 -16.81 1.32 -16.25
C ASN A 267 -17.02 2.28 -17.42
N LYS A 268 -18.21 2.91 -17.49
CA LYS A 268 -18.49 3.99 -18.44
C LYS A 268 -17.51 5.17 -18.28
N LEU A 269 -17.24 5.58 -17.03
CA LEU A 269 -16.31 6.63 -16.72
C LEU A 269 -14.88 6.31 -17.17
N ILE A 270 -14.36 5.12 -16.85
CA ILE A 270 -13.02 4.67 -17.24
C ILE A 270 -12.90 4.63 -18.78
N ALA A 271 -13.89 4.07 -19.47
CA ALA A 271 -13.89 4.06 -20.92
C ALA A 271 -13.85 5.47 -21.53
N GLN A 272 -14.51 6.45 -20.88
CA GLN A 272 -14.56 7.82 -21.36
C GLN A 272 -13.24 8.60 -21.15
N ILE A 273 -12.57 8.43 -19.99
CA ILE A 273 -11.42 9.28 -19.63
C ILE A 273 -10.07 8.68 -20.02
N THR A 274 -10.00 7.37 -20.29
CA THR A 274 -8.73 6.71 -20.62
C THR A 274 -8.19 7.13 -21.96
N ASP A 275 -6.87 7.31 -22.05
CA ASP A 275 -6.13 7.54 -23.29
C ASP A 275 -5.63 6.23 -23.93
N ASN A 276 -5.87 5.09 -23.27
CA ASN A 276 -5.42 3.77 -23.70
C ASN A 276 -6.55 2.99 -24.39
N SER A 277 -6.37 2.66 -25.67
CA SER A 277 -7.37 1.97 -26.48
C SER A 277 -7.78 0.59 -25.94
N ASP A 278 -6.84 -0.18 -25.38
CA ASP A 278 -7.14 -1.50 -24.80
C ASP A 278 -7.96 -1.38 -23.53
N THR A 279 -7.66 -0.39 -22.70
CA THR A 279 -8.46 -0.07 -21.52
C THR A 279 -9.85 0.37 -21.94
N HIS A 280 -9.97 1.30 -22.89
CA HIS A 280 -11.25 1.75 -23.43
C HIS A 280 -12.11 0.55 -23.88
N ASN A 281 -11.60 -0.27 -24.77
CA ASN A 281 -12.34 -1.42 -25.34
C ASN A 281 -12.77 -2.40 -24.25
N ARG A 282 -11.91 -2.66 -23.26
CA ARG A 282 -12.20 -3.57 -22.14
C ARG A 282 -13.33 -3.03 -21.27
N TYR A 283 -13.27 -1.76 -20.89
CA TYR A 283 -14.26 -1.17 -19.98
C TYR A 283 -15.58 -0.85 -20.69
N ALA A 284 -15.57 -0.49 -21.97
CA ALA A 284 -16.77 -0.40 -22.78
C ALA A 284 -17.48 -1.76 -22.90
N LYS A 285 -16.73 -2.87 -23.02
CA LYS A 285 -17.32 -4.22 -23.00
C LYS A 285 -17.92 -4.57 -21.63
N TYR A 286 -17.28 -4.18 -20.51
CA TYR A 286 -17.84 -4.40 -19.17
C TYR A 286 -19.11 -3.58 -18.98
N GLU A 287 -19.12 -2.33 -19.39
CA GLU A 287 -20.31 -1.47 -19.42
C GLU A 287 -21.46 -2.13 -20.17
N GLN A 288 -21.23 -2.55 -21.40
CA GLN A 288 -22.24 -3.22 -22.25
C GLN A 288 -22.80 -4.50 -21.60
N ASN A 289 -21.95 -5.33 -20.99
CA ASN A 289 -22.40 -6.55 -20.33
C ASN A 289 -23.25 -6.27 -19.08
N GLN A 290 -22.91 -5.21 -18.34
CA GLN A 290 -23.66 -4.82 -17.13
C GLN A 290 -24.98 -4.13 -17.49
N TYR A 291 -25.05 -3.36 -18.58
CA TYR A 291 -26.27 -2.73 -19.07
C TYR A 291 -27.43 -3.72 -19.18
N LEU A 292 -27.16 -4.92 -19.68
CA LEU A 292 -28.16 -6.00 -19.84
C LEU A 292 -28.70 -6.56 -18.50
N GLN A 293 -28.05 -6.25 -17.40
CA GLN A 293 -28.38 -6.76 -16.07
C GLN A 293 -29.08 -5.69 -15.19
N LEU A 294 -29.04 -4.43 -15.61
CA LEU A 294 -29.63 -3.30 -14.86
C LEU A 294 -31.11 -3.16 -15.20
N THR A 295 -31.91 -2.90 -14.18
CA THR A 295 -33.28 -2.38 -14.33
C THR A 295 -33.24 -0.91 -14.80
N ALA A 296 -34.38 -0.37 -15.25
CA ALA A 296 -34.45 1.03 -15.64
C ALA A 296 -34.11 1.99 -14.48
N GLU A 297 -34.57 1.70 -13.28
CA GLU A 297 -34.28 2.50 -12.06
C GLU A 297 -32.79 2.45 -11.68
N GLU A 298 -32.16 1.26 -11.77
CA GLU A 298 -30.71 1.12 -11.53
C GLU A 298 -29.89 1.83 -12.60
N LEU A 299 -30.36 1.86 -13.86
CA LEU A 299 -29.70 2.60 -14.94
C LEU A 299 -29.77 4.11 -14.71
N ASP A 300 -30.91 4.63 -14.27
CA ASP A 300 -31.04 6.04 -13.89
C ASP A 300 -30.08 6.38 -12.75
N THR A 301 -30.06 5.56 -11.70
CA THR A 301 -29.10 5.68 -10.59
C THR A 301 -27.64 5.66 -11.09
N ALA A 302 -27.31 4.76 -11.99
CA ALA A 302 -25.96 4.64 -12.56
C ALA A 302 -25.57 5.90 -13.37
N ASN A 303 -26.50 6.48 -14.13
CA ASN A 303 -26.26 7.73 -14.86
C ASN A 303 -26.03 8.90 -13.90
N GLU A 304 -26.78 9.02 -12.80
CA GLU A 304 -26.55 10.04 -11.78
C GLU A 304 -25.17 9.89 -11.12
N ILE A 305 -24.75 8.65 -10.82
CA ILE A 305 -23.43 8.36 -10.29
C ILE A 305 -22.35 8.78 -11.29
N TYR A 306 -22.49 8.39 -12.56
CA TYR A 306 -21.54 8.75 -13.62
C TYR A 306 -21.39 10.28 -13.75
N GLU A 307 -22.52 11.02 -13.85
CA GLU A 307 -22.49 12.48 -14.01
C GLU A 307 -21.81 13.17 -12.83
N ARG A 308 -22.04 12.71 -11.61
CA ARG A 308 -21.37 13.23 -10.41
C ARG A 308 -19.87 13.00 -10.45
N TRP A 309 -19.42 11.80 -10.84
CA TRP A 309 -18.00 11.49 -10.94
C TRP A 309 -17.32 12.31 -12.03
N ILE A 310 -17.87 12.31 -13.24
CA ILE A 310 -17.25 13.00 -14.38
C ILE A 310 -17.19 14.52 -14.18
N SER A 311 -18.25 15.10 -13.60
CA SER A 311 -18.26 16.54 -13.28
C SER A 311 -17.18 16.91 -12.26
N THR A 312 -17.00 16.09 -11.22
CA THR A 312 -15.94 16.33 -10.21
C THR A 312 -14.54 16.16 -10.80
N ILE A 313 -14.32 15.11 -11.60
CA ILE A 313 -13.03 14.91 -12.28
C ILE A 313 -12.70 16.08 -13.22
N ARG A 314 -13.69 16.56 -13.97
CA ARG A 314 -13.51 17.74 -14.84
C ARG A 314 -13.23 19.01 -14.03
N ALA A 315 -13.90 19.19 -12.89
CA ALA A 315 -13.62 20.31 -11.99
C ALA A 315 -12.21 20.27 -11.41
N ASN A 316 -11.70 19.07 -11.06
CA ASN A 316 -10.33 18.88 -10.63
C ASN A 316 -9.31 19.00 -11.78
N GLY A 317 -9.74 18.80 -13.02
CA GLY A 317 -8.96 19.03 -14.23
C GLY A 317 -7.79 18.07 -14.46
N THR A 318 -7.72 16.94 -13.70
CA THR A 318 -6.58 16.01 -13.73
C THR A 318 -6.97 14.60 -14.17
N TYR A 319 -6.02 13.89 -14.78
CA TYR A 319 -6.12 12.48 -15.12
C TYR A 319 -4.78 11.78 -14.87
N TYR A 320 -4.81 10.70 -14.10
CA TYR A 320 -3.65 9.88 -13.77
C TYR A 320 -3.78 8.52 -14.48
N PRO A 321 -3.10 8.31 -15.63
CA PRO A 321 -3.18 7.06 -16.37
C PRO A 321 -2.59 5.89 -15.58
N SER A 322 -3.16 4.69 -15.76
CA SER A 322 -2.52 3.47 -15.29
C SER A 322 -1.35 3.16 -16.23
N LYS A 323 -0.14 3.52 -15.86
CA LYS A 323 1.04 2.98 -16.57
C LYS A 323 1.16 1.49 -16.22
N TYR A 324 1.35 0.65 -17.23
CA TYR A 324 1.54 -0.80 -17.15
C TYR A 324 2.85 -1.19 -16.50
#